data_d4229e76a9ac9944805f8f767f1654f5
#
_entry.id   d4229e76a9ac9944805f8f767f1654f5
#
_cell.length_a   1.000
_cell.length_b   1.000
_cell.length_c   1.000
_cell.angle_alpha   90.00
_cell.angle_beta   90.00
_cell.angle_gamma   90.00
#
_symmetry.space_group_name_H-M   'P 1'
#
loop_
_entity.id
_entity.type
_entity.pdbx_description
1 polymer ?
#
loop_
_entity_poly.entity_id
_entity_poly.type
_entity_poly.pdbx_seq_one_letter_code
_entity_poly.pdbx_strand_id
1 'polypeptide(L)'
;MPADESRLHRAARLRRIFRALHARNYRLYLGGQSLSFIVTWMQRVALNWWVYRVTHSVLALGWLGFAGQIPALLLAPLAGALVDRWDRRWLLIVTQALAMLQAFVLAWLVLADVATLWQVVALSVVLGLINALDMPTRQALMMDLVDQPEDLSNALALNSTMTNGARLVGPTIVGLMIISVGEGRCFLLNGLSYLAVLAAIAAMRLPPRAAAAPRHLFW
;
A
#
# COMPACT_ATOMS: atom_id res chain seq x y z
N MET A 1 -2.30 35.42 30.71
CA MET A 1 -3.52 34.62 30.47
C MET A 1 -3.75 34.14 29.03
N PRO A 2 -3.34 34.82 27.93
CA PRO A 2 -3.62 34.29 26.58
C PRO A 2 -2.74 33.11 26.16
N ALA A 3 -1.59 32.86 26.80
CA ALA A 3 -0.68 31.77 26.42
C ALA A 3 -1.17 30.38 26.85
N ASP A 4 -2.01 30.29 27.86
CA ASP A 4 -2.52 29.03 28.39
C ASP A 4 -3.73 28.51 27.58
N GLU A 5 -4.59 29.40 27.14
CA GLU A 5 -5.71 29.07 26.22
C GLU A 5 -5.19 28.56 24.88
N SER A 6 -4.11 29.14 24.35
CA SER A 6 -3.50 28.70 23.10
C SER A 6 -2.87 27.31 23.24
N ARG A 7 -2.32 26.93 24.37
CA ARG A 7 -1.80 25.60 24.68
C ARG A 7 -2.91 24.57 24.81
N LEU A 8 -4.00 24.92 25.49
CA LEU A 8 -5.18 24.03 25.63
C LEU A 8 -5.85 23.78 24.29
N HIS A 9 -6.00 24.80 23.46
CA HIS A 9 -6.52 24.64 22.09
C HIS A 9 -5.60 23.79 21.20
N ARG A 10 -4.27 23.94 21.30
CA ARG A 10 -3.31 23.09 20.60
C ARG A 10 -3.37 21.64 21.08
N ALA A 11 -3.42 21.40 22.39
CA ALA A 11 -3.51 20.06 22.95
C ALA A 11 -4.83 19.36 22.57
N ALA A 12 -5.95 20.09 22.59
CA ALA A 12 -7.24 19.58 22.13
C ALA A 12 -7.24 19.28 20.62
N ARG A 13 -6.59 20.11 19.82
CA ARG A 13 -6.44 19.89 18.37
C ARG A 13 -5.55 18.69 18.08
N LEU A 14 -4.43 18.52 18.79
CA LEU A 14 -3.57 17.35 18.65
C LEU A 14 -4.29 16.06 19.07
N ARG A 15 -5.04 16.07 20.16
CA ARG A 15 -5.87 14.91 20.55
C ARG A 15 -6.90 14.55 19.48
N ARG A 16 -7.48 15.53 18.80
CA ARG A 16 -8.41 15.26 17.68
C ARG A 16 -7.69 14.67 16.47
N ILE A 17 -6.45 15.13 16.14
CA ILE A 17 -5.66 14.65 15.02
C ILE A 17 -5.25 13.18 15.20
N PHE A 18 -5.00 12.75 16.43
CA PHE A 18 -4.57 11.37 16.73
C PHE A 18 -5.67 10.50 17.32
N ARG A 19 -6.93 10.90 17.19
CA ARG A 19 -8.08 10.20 17.79
C ARG A 19 -8.22 8.78 17.25
N ALA A 20 -8.05 8.58 15.95
CA ALA A 20 -8.10 7.25 15.32
C ALA A 20 -7.01 6.29 15.85
N LEU A 21 -5.89 6.82 16.39
CA LEU A 21 -4.85 5.97 16.98
C LEU A 21 -5.24 5.35 18.33
N HIS A 22 -6.37 5.71 18.93
CA HIS A 22 -6.89 5.04 20.12
C HIS A 22 -7.40 3.64 19.77
N ALA A 23 -7.93 3.43 18.57
CA ALA A 23 -8.33 2.13 18.07
C ALA A 23 -7.10 1.22 17.87
N ARG A 24 -7.05 0.09 18.61
CA ARG A 24 -5.93 -0.86 18.55
C ARG A 24 -5.70 -1.39 17.13
N ASN A 25 -6.77 -1.73 16.45
CA ASN A 25 -6.71 -2.28 15.08
C ASN A 25 -6.14 -1.26 14.10
N TYR A 26 -6.53 0.02 14.22
CA TYR A 26 -6.02 1.09 13.37
C TYR A 26 -4.51 1.35 13.62
N ARG A 27 -4.03 1.31 14.88
CA ARG A 27 -2.60 1.42 15.18
C ARG A 27 -1.77 0.31 14.56
N LEU A 28 -2.24 -0.93 14.64
CA LEU A 28 -1.57 -2.08 14.03
C LEU A 28 -1.50 -1.91 12.50
N TYR A 29 -2.62 -1.52 11.89
CA TYR A 29 -2.69 -1.22 10.47
C TYR A 29 -1.69 -0.13 10.07
N LEU A 30 -1.75 1.03 10.73
CA LEU A 30 -0.91 2.17 10.41
C LEU A 30 0.58 1.82 10.56
N GLY A 31 0.96 1.13 11.63
CA GLY A 31 2.35 0.73 11.89
C GLY A 31 2.90 -0.22 10.82
N GLY A 32 2.16 -1.29 10.49
CA GLY A 32 2.55 -2.23 9.43
C GLY A 32 2.61 -1.57 8.05
N GLN A 33 1.63 -0.75 7.73
CA GLN A 33 1.54 -0.08 6.43
C GLN A 33 2.55 1.03 6.23
N SER A 34 2.90 1.79 7.27
CA SER A 34 3.85 2.91 7.16
C SER A 34 5.18 2.46 6.57
N LEU A 35 5.75 1.38 7.12
CA LEU A 35 7.01 0.82 6.62
C LEU A 35 6.86 0.34 5.18
N SER A 36 5.82 -0.46 4.91
CA SER A 36 5.60 -1.05 3.59
C SER A 36 5.37 0.02 2.51
N PHE A 37 4.67 1.12 2.80
CA PHE A 37 4.49 2.19 1.83
C PHE A 37 5.79 2.89 1.45
N ILE A 38 6.66 3.18 2.43
CA ILE A 38 7.98 3.77 2.15
C ILE A 38 8.76 2.84 1.20
N VAL A 39 8.85 1.55 1.55
CA VAL A 39 9.64 0.58 0.76
C VAL A 39 9.00 0.29 -0.60
N THR A 40 7.67 0.34 -0.71
CA THR A 40 6.96 0.25 -2.00
C THR A 40 7.30 1.43 -2.92
N TRP A 41 7.38 2.65 -2.39
CA TRP A 41 7.83 3.80 -3.17
C TRP A 41 9.31 3.69 -3.56
N MET A 42 10.15 3.14 -2.66
CA MET A 42 11.54 2.81 -2.97
C MET A 42 11.62 1.83 -4.14
N GLN A 43 10.85 0.72 -4.10
CA GLN A 43 10.80 -0.26 -5.20
C GLN A 43 10.39 0.38 -6.52
N ARG A 44 9.38 1.27 -6.52
CA ARG A 44 8.91 1.94 -7.73
C ARG A 44 10.02 2.76 -8.39
N VAL A 45 10.78 3.52 -7.62
CA VAL A 45 11.90 4.31 -8.13
C VAL A 45 13.06 3.42 -8.59
N ALA A 46 13.41 2.39 -7.80
CA ALA A 46 14.44 1.43 -8.16
C ALA A 46 14.12 0.69 -9.46
N LEU A 47 12.82 0.34 -9.67
CA LEU A 47 12.36 -0.34 -10.87
C LEU A 47 12.48 0.57 -12.12
N ASN A 48 12.06 1.83 -12.00
CA ASN A 48 12.21 2.80 -13.08
C ASN A 48 13.70 3.03 -13.41
N TRP A 49 14.54 3.11 -12.39
CA TRP A 49 15.99 3.25 -12.58
C TRP A 49 16.58 2.02 -13.28
N TRP A 50 16.23 0.81 -12.84
CA TRP A 50 16.69 -0.43 -13.48
C TRP A 50 16.30 -0.48 -14.96
N VAL A 51 15.02 -0.21 -15.28
CA VAL A 51 14.55 -0.19 -16.67
C VAL A 51 15.30 0.84 -17.50
N TYR A 52 15.50 2.05 -16.97
CA TYR A 52 16.25 3.08 -17.71
C TYR A 52 17.72 2.68 -17.93
N ARG A 53 18.37 2.11 -16.91
CA ARG A 53 19.76 1.66 -16.98
C ARG A 53 19.98 0.55 -18.02
N VAL A 54 19.01 -0.36 -18.15
CA VAL A 54 19.11 -1.48 -19.10
C VAL A 54 18.73 -1.09 -20.52
N THR A 55 17.75 -0.20 -20.68
CA THR A 55 17.18 0.12 -22.01
C THR A 55 17.64 1.44 -22.59
N HIS A 56 18.13 2.37 -21.75
CA HIS A 56 18.40 3.78 -22.10
C HIS A 56 17.25 4.47 -22.83
N SER A 57 16.00 4.02 -22.56
CA SER A 57 14.80 4.44 -23.29
C SER A 57 13.75 5.03 -22.35
N VAL A 58 13.40 6.30 -22.56
CA VAL A 58 12.29 6.96 -21.87
C VAL A 58 10.95 6.33 -22.27
N LEU A 59 10.84 5.83 -23.51
CA LEU A 59 9.64 5.13 -23.97
C LEU A 59 9.39 3.84 -23.18
N ALA A 60 10.46 3.10 -22.81
CA ALA A 60 10.34 1.89 -21.98
C ALA A 60 9.77 2.22 -20.60
N LEU A 61 10.13 3.37 -20.01
CA LEU A 61 9.53 3.84 -18.75
C LEU A 61 8.04 4.14 -18.92
N GLY A 62 7.64 4.75 -20.04
CA GLY A 62 6.24 4.99 -20.38
C GLY A 62 5.45 3.67 -20.48
N TRP A 63 5.98 2.67 -21.17
CA TRP A 63 5.38 1.35 -21.28
C TRP A 63 5.27 0.64 -19.92
N LEU A 64 6.30 0.73 -19.09
CA LEU A 64 6.28 0.16 -17.74
C LEU A 64 5.16 0.79 -16.88
N GLY A 65 5.07 2.11 -16.88
CA GLY A 65 4.03 2.83 -16.15
C GLY A 65 2.63 2.50 -16.64
N PHE A 66 2.44 2.47 -17.96
CA PHE A 66 1.18 2.12 -18.61
C PHE A 66 0.75 0.68 -18.29
N ALA A 67 1.67 -0.29 -18.45
CA ALA A 67 1.41 -1.69 -18.16
C ALA A 67 1.00 -1.93 -16.69
N GLY A 68 1.62 -1.22 -15.76
CA GLY A 68 1.26 -1.33 -14.33
C GLY A 68 -0.08 -0.69 -13.96
N GLN A 69 -0.57 0.28 -14.74
CA GLN A 69 -1.81 1.00 -14.42
C GLN A 69 -3.04 0.48 -15.17
N ILE A 70 -2.88 -0.06 -16.38
CA ILE A 70 -3.99 -0.56 -17.19
C ILE A 70 -4.87 -1.58 -16.45
N PRO A 71 -4.30 -2.60 -15.77
CA PRO A 71 -5.14 -3.58 -15.09
C PRO A 71 -6.03 -2.95 -14.02
N ALA A 72 -5.48 -1.98 -13.27
CA ALA A 72 -6.24 -1.27 -12.24
C ALA A 72 -7.41 -0.47 -12.85
N LEU A 73 -7.18 0.18 -13.99
CA LEU A 73 -8.22 0.94 -14.70
C LEU A 73 -9.34 0.02 -15.22
N LEU A 74 -8.98 -1.09 -15.86
CA LEU A 74 -9.94 -2.02 -16.45
C LEU A 74 -10.75 -2.78 -15.40
N LEU A 75 -10.14 -3.12 -14.28
CA LEU A 75 -10.79 -3.89 -13.21
C LEU A 75 -11.46 -3.03 -12.14
N ALA A 76 -11.28 -1.71 -12.15
CA ALA A 76 -11.85 -0.82 -11.14
C ALA A 76 -13.37 -1.01 -10.92
N PRO A 77 -14.21 -1.15 -11.97
CA PRO A 77 -15.65 -1.36 -11.78
C PRO A 77 -15.97 -2.71 -11.13
N LEU A 78 -15.20 -3.75 -11.47
CA LEU A 78 -15.40 -5.11 -10.96
C LEU A 78 -14.82 -5.26 -9.54
N ALA A 79 -13.73 -4.58 -9.25
CA ALA A 79 -13.03 -4.65 -7.97
C ALA A 79 -13.92 -4.21 -6.80
N GLY A 80 -14.70 -3.15 -6.97
CA GLY A 80 -15.67 -2.70 -5.96
C GLY A 80 -16.70 -3.76 -5.63
N ALA A 81 -17.32 -4.35 -6.65
CA ALA A 81 -18.34 -5.41 -6.47
C ALA A 81 -17.75 -6.68 -5.81
N LEU A 82 -16.48 -7.00 -6.09
CA LEU A 82 -15.81 -8.16 -5.50
C LEU A 82 -15.48 -7.92 -4.02
N VAL A 83 -14.98 -6.73 -3.68
CA VAL A 83 -14.67 -6.32 -2.30
C VAL A 83 -15.92 -6.30 -1.41
N ASP A 84 -17.09 -5.99 -1.98
CA ASP A 84 -18.35 -6.00 -1.23
C ASP A 84 -18.83 -7.42 -0.89
N ARG A 85 -18.47 -8.41 -1.70
CA ARG A 85 -18.91 -9.81 -1.54
C ARG A 85 -17.96 -10.64 -0.67
N TRP A 86 -16.69 -10.32 -0.65
CA TRP A 86 -15.66 -11.12 0.02
C TRP A 86 -15.27 -10.53 1.38
N ASP A 87 -14.71 -11.36 2.25
CA ASP A 87 -14.11 -10.90 3.50
C ASP A 87 -12.91 -10.00 3.23
N ARG A 88 -13.01 -8.74 3.65
CA ARG A 88 -12.02 -7.69 3.40
C ARG A 88 -10.65 -8.02 3.99
N ARG A 89 -10.64 -8.66 5.18
CA ARG A 89 -9.42 -9.06 5.84
C ARG A 89 -8.71 -10.15 5.06
N TRP A 90 -9.46 -11.19 4.64
CA TRP A 90 -8.90 -12.28 3.86
C TRP A 90 -8.41 -11.79 2.50
N LEU A 91 -9.20 -10.96 1.82
CA LEU A 91 -8.82 -10.37 0.53
C LEU A 91 -7.54 -9.54 0.65
N LEU A 92 -7.41 -8.75 1.73
CA LEU A 92 -6.18 -7.98 1.97
C LEU A 92 -4.98 -8.90 2.24
N ILE A 93 -5.14 -9.99 2.99
CA ILE A 93 -4.06 -10.96 3.21
C ILE A 93 -3.59 -11.55 1.87
N VAL A 94 -4.52 -11.96 1.02
CA VAL A 94 -4.20 -12.54 -0.30
C VAL A 94 -3.48 -11.52 -1.19
N THR A 95 -3.99 -10.30 -1.31
CA THR A 95 -3.35 -9.27 -2.13
C THR A 95 -1.95 -8.92 -1.64
N GLN A 96 -1.75 -8.83 -0.31
CA GLN A 96 -0.44 -8.58 0.28
C GLN A 96 0.53 -9.76 0.08
N ALA A 97 0.06 -11.00 0.21
CA ALA A 97 0.88 -12.19 -0.02
C ALA A 97 1.30 -12.30 -1.51
N LEU A 98 0.38 -11.99 -2.44
CA LEU A 98 0.69 -11.95 -3.87
C LEU A 98 1.67 -10.83 -4.21
N ALA A 99 1.52 -9.63 -3.63
CA ALA A 99 2.45 -8.53 -3.82
C ALA A 99 3.85 -8.85 -3.24
N MET A 100 3.89 -9.53 -2.10
CA MET A 100 5.13 -10.05 -1.51
C MET A 100 5.83 -11.02 -2.44
N LEU A 101 5.09 -12.01 -2.97
CA LEU A 101 5.62 -12.99 -3.91
C LEU A 101 6.17 -12.31 -5.18
N GLN A 102 5.40 -11.37 -5.74
CA GLN A 102 5.82 -10.57 -6.90
C GLN A 102 7.14 -9.82 -6.62
N ALA A 103 7.26 -9.19 -5.45
CA ALA A 103 8.47 -8.47 -5.06
C ALA A 103 9.68 -9.41 -4.89
N PHE A 104 9.49 -10.61 -4.33
CA PHE A 104 10.56 -11.61 -4.22
C PHE A 104 10.99 -12.18 -5.59
N VAL A 105 10.02 -12.44 -6.48
CA VAL A 105 10.35 -12.88 -7.85
C VAL A 105 11.15 -11.80 -8.58
N LEU A 106 10.74 -10.54 -8.47
CA LEU A 106 11.46 -9.42 -9.06
C LEU A 106 12.87 -9.27 -8.47
N ALA A 107 13.01 -9.40 -7.14
CA ALA A 107 14.29 -9.37 -6.46
C ALA A 107 15.21 -10.48 -6.94
N TRP A 108 14.68 -11.70 -7.04
CA TRP A 108 15.44 -12.87 -7.50
C TRP A 108 15.94 -12.69 -8.93
N LEU A 109 15.06 -12.27 -9.85
CA LEU A 109 15.43 -12.05 -11.26
C LEU A 109 16.58 -11.04 -11.38
N VAL A 110 16.51 -9.95 -10.64
CA VAL A 110 17.52 -8.88 -10.72
C VAL A 110 18.80 -9.25 -9.98
N LEU A 111 18.72 -9.95 -8.84
CA LEU A 111 19.90 -10.39 -8.10
C LEU A 111 20.66 -11.52 -8.79
N ALA A 112 19.94 -12.38 -9.52
CA ALA A 112 20.54 -13.45 -10.33
C ALA A 112 21.04 -12.95 -11.71
N ASP A 113 20.86 -11.68 -12.02
CA ASP A 113 21.21 -11.04 -13.31
C ASP A 113 20.57 -11.72 -14.53
N VAL A 114 19.37 -12.29 -14.36
CA VAL A 114 18.58 -12.94 -15.41
C VAL A 114 17.33 -12.15 -15.81
N ALA A 115 17.16 -10.95 -15.23
CA ALA A 115 15.99 -10.12 -15.47
C ALA A 115 15.99 -9.59 -16.91
N THR A 116 14.85 -9.74 -17.59
CA THR A 116 14.59 -9.14 -18.90
C THR A 116 13.50 -8.09 -18.80
N LEU A 117 13.50 -7.12 -19.73
CA LEU A 117 12.49 -6.06 -19.78
C LEU A 117 11.06 -6.64 -19.76
N TRP A 118 10.81 -7.70 -20.55
CA TRP A 118 9.48 -8.30 -20.65
C TRP A 118 9.01 -8.96 -19.37
N GLN A 119 9.91 -9.62 -18.63
CA GLN A 119 9.61 -10.18 -17.32
C GLN A 119 9.23 -9.07 -16.32
N VAL A 120 9.97 -7.96 -16.33
CA VAL A 120 9.71 -6.81 -15.45
C VAL A 120 8.38 -6.14 -15.81
N VAL A 121 8.08 -5.99 -17.10
CA VAL A 121 6.77 -5.48 -17.56
C VAL A 121 5.65 -6.44 -17.14
N ALA A 122 5.81 -7.75 -17.35
CA ALA A 122 4.82 -8.75 -16.92
C ALA A 122 4.56 -8.71 -15.40
N LEU A 123 5.62 -8.63 -14.59
CA LEU A 123 5.49 -8.48 -13.14
C LEU A 123 4.82 -7.14 -12.73
N SER A 124 4.99 -6.09 -13.53
CA SER A 124 4.29 -4.82 -13.31
C SER A 124 2.80 -4.92 -13.62
N VAL A 125 2.42 -5.67 -14.66
CA VAL A 125 1.02 -6.01 -14.96
C VAL A 125 0.40 -6.81 -13.81
N VAL A 126 1.10 -7.84 -13.32
CA VAL A 126 0.66 -8.65 -12.16
C VAL A 126 0.45 -7.76 -10.94
N LEU A 127 1.40 -6.86 -10.64
CA LEU A 127 1.25 -5.92 -9.54
C LEU A 127 0.06 -4.97 -9.74
N GLY A 128 -0.18 -4.54 -10.98
CA GLY A 128 -1.36 -3.75 -11.36
C GLY A 128 -2.68 -4.47 -11.09
N LEU A 129 -2.76 -5.77 -11.41
CA LEU A 129 -3.92 -6.63 -11.10
C LEU A 129 -4.13 -6.75 -9.58
N ILE A 130 -3.07 -6.97 -8.83
CA ILE A 130 -3.12 -7.04 -7.37
C ILE A 130 -3.62 -5.70 -6.80
N ASN A 131 -3.07 -4.58 -7.25
CA ASN A 131 -3.44 -3.25 -6.79
C ASN A 131 -4.88 -2.87 -7.13
N ALA A 132 -5.44 -3.40 -8.22
CA ALA A 132 -6.85 -3.19 -8.57
C ALA A 132 -7.81 -3.67 -7.48
N LEU A 133 -7.46 -4.72 -6.75
CA LEU A 133 -8.22 -5.25 -5.62
C LEU A 133 -7.74 -4.68 -4.27
N ASP A 134 -6.43 -4.53 -4.11
CA ASP A 134 -5.83 -4.08 -2.86
C ASP A 134 -6.29 -2.68 -2.44
N MET A 135 -6.30 -1.72 -3.36
CA MET A 135 -6.69 -0.34 -3.06
C MET A 135 -8.12 -0.21 -2.51
N PRO A 136 -9.17 -0.72 -3.20
CA PRO A 136 -10.52 -0.62 -2.68
C PRO A 136 -10.72 -1.46 -1.41
N THR A 137 -10.02 -2.59 -1.28
CA THR A 137 -10.06 -3.43 -0.07
C THR A 137 -9.53 -2.67 1.14
N ARG A 138 -8.42 -1.95 1.02
CA ARG A 138 -7.87 -1.11 2.09
C ARG A 138 -8.82 0.00 2.49
N GLN A 139 -9.44 0.68 1.52
CA GLN A 139 -10.40 1.75 1.78
C GLN A 139 -11.64 1.22 2.50
N ALA A 140 -12.14 0.06 2.08
CA ALA A 140 -13.29 -0.58 2.71
C ALA A 140 -12.95 -1.08 4.14
N LEU A 141 -11.74 -1.60 4.35
CA LEU A 141 -11.29 -2.07 5.67
C LEU A 141 -11.13 -0.90 6.66
N MET A 142 -10.78 0.30 6.20
CA MET A 142 -10.67 1.46 7.11
C MET A 142 -11.93 1.74 7.91
N MET A 143 -13.10 1.49 7.33
CA MET A 143 -14.38 1.63 8.03
C MET A 143 -14.53 0.63 9.18
N ASP A 144 -13.88 -0.55 9.05
CA ASP A 144 -13.94 -1.62 10.07
C ASP A 144 -12.82 -1.47 11.13
N LEU A 145 -11.86 -0.56 10.91
CA LEU A 145 -10.70 -0.36 11.81
C LEU A 145 -10.92 0.71 12.86
N VAL A 146 -11.90 1.59 12.69
CA VAL A 146 -12.23 2.66 13.63
C VAL A 146 -13.39 2.24 14.51
N ASP A 147 -13.33 2.60 15.80
CA ASP A 147 -14.37 2.23 16.78
C ASP A 147 -15.62 3.12 16.65
N GLN A 148 -15.46 4.34 16.13
CA GLN A 148 -16.53 5.33 15.97
C GLN A 148 -16.55 5.91 14.55
N PRO A 149 -17.72 6.08 13.92
CA PRO A 149 -17.83 6.65 12.57
C PRO A 149 -17.20 8.04 12.44
N GLU A 150 -17.22 8.84 13.53
CA GLU A 150 -16.63 10.19 13.58
C GLU A 150 -15.11 10.16 13.44
N ASP A 151 -14.45 9.04 13.75
CA ASP A 151 -13.01 8.89 13.66
C ASP A 151 -12.54 8.50 12.24
N LEU A 152 -13.47 8.12 11.35
CA LEU A 152 -13.16 7.72 9.99
C LEU A 152 -12.45 8.84 9.20
N SER A 153 -12.91 10.08 9.31
CA SER A 153 -12.28 11.22 8.65
C SER A 153 -10.84 11.41 9.11
N ASN A 154 -10.59 11.21 10.40
CA ASN A 154 -9.26 11.31 10.98
C ASN A 154 -8.36 10.15 10.53
N ALA A 155 -8.88 8.92 10.49
CA ALA A 155 -8.15 7.77 9.97
C ALA A 155 -7.77 7.95 8.50
N LEU A 156 -8.68 8.43 7.65
CA LEU A 156 -8.41 8.73 6.24
C LEU A 156 -7.35 9.83 6.08
N ALA A 157 -7.41 10.89 6.90
CA ALA A 157 -6.41 11.98 6.87
C ALA A 157 -5.03 11.47 7.27
N LEU A 158 -4.92 10.66 8.33
CA LEU A 158 -3.65 10.05 8.76
C LEU A 158 -3.10 9.11 7.70
N ASN A 159 -3.94 8.26 7.10
CA ASN A 159 -3.53 7.36 6.01
C ASN A 159 -3.04 8.14 4.78
N SER A 160 -3.71 9.23 4.41
CA SER A 160 -3.28 10.09 3.31
C SER A 160 -1.95 10.77 3.63
N THR A 161 -1.77 11.26 4.86
CA THR A 161 -0.51 11.86 5.30
C THR A 161 0.63 10.85 5.25
N MET A 162 0.40 9.62 5.71
CA MET A 162 1.36 8.53 5.66
C MET A 162 1.73 8.18 4.21
N THR A 163 0.74 8.03 3.34
CA THR A 163 0.96 7.68 1.92
C THR A 163 1.75 8.77 1.18
N ASN A 164 1.40 10.04 1.40
CA ASN A 164 2.12 11.17 0.81
C ASN A 164 3.51 11.35 1.43
N GLY A 165 3.66 11.13 2.73
CA GLY A 165 4.96 11.11 3.40
C GLY A 165 5.88 10.02 2.85
N ALA A 166 5.36 8.82 2.66
CA ALA A 166 6.09 7.71 2.05
C ALA A 166 6.53 8.02 0.60
N ARG A 167 5.68 8.71 -0.15
CA ARG A 167 5.98 9.17 -1.52
C ARG A 167 7.15 10.15 -1.58
N LEU A 168 7.35 10.94 -0.53
CA LEU A 168 8.48 11.87 -0.40
C LEU A 168 9.75 11.17 0.12
N VAL A 169 9.59 10.39 1.17
CA VAL A 169 10.71 9.75 1.88
C VAL A 169 11.30 8.58 1.09
N GLY A 170 10.46 7.76 0.45
CA GLY A 170 10.89 6.58 -0.30
C GLY A 170 11.93 6.90 -1.38
N PRO A 171 11.66 7.83 -2.32
CA PRO A 171 12.62 8.23 -3.35
C PRO A 171 13.94 8.79 -2.80
N THR A 172 13.90 9.50 -1.67
CA THR A 172 15.12 10.05 -1.04
C THR A 172 16.00 8.93 -0.49
N ILE A 173 15.42 7.97 0.19
CA ILE A 173 16.15 6.83 0.75
C ILE A 173 16.72 5.94 -0.37
N VAL A 174 15.92 5.63 -1.38
CA VAL A 174 16.33 4.72 -2.44
C VAL A 174 17.45 5.28 -3.30
N GLY A 175 17.53 6.61 -3.49
CA GLY A 175 18.63 7.24 -4.20
C GLY A 175 19.98 6.92 -3.58
N LEU A 176 20.07 6.91 -2.24
CA LEU A 176 21.26 6.51 -1.51
C LEU A 176 21.49 4.99 -1.53
N MET A 177 20.42 4.21 -1.45
CA MET A 177 20.49 2.75 -1.39
C MET A 177 20.88 2.12 -2.73
N ILE A 178 20.40 2.64 -3.87
CA ILE A 178 20.76 2.10 -5.19
C ILE A 178 22.28 2.12 -5.38
N ILE A 179 22.94 3.21 -4.97
CA ILE A 179 24.38 3.37 -5.10
C ILE A 179 25.14 2.38 -4.20
N SER A 180 24.64 2.12 -2.99
CA SER A 180 25.34 1.31 -1.99
C SER A 180 25.03 -0.19 -2.08
N VAL A 181 23.79 -0.56 -2.38
CA VAL A 181 23.34 -1.96 -2.30
C VAL A 181 22.68 -2.51 -3.57
N GLY A 182 22.40 -1.65 -4.53
CA GLY A 182 21.79 -2.02 -5.80
C GLY A 182 20.27 -2.20 -5.75
N GLU A 183 19.63 -2.29 -6.93
CA GLU A 183 18.19 -2.34 -7.09
C GLU A 183 17.56 -3.64 -6.57
N GLY A 184 18.23 -4.78 -6.79
CA GLY A 184 17.71 -6.09 -6.38
C GLY A 184 17.48 -6.21 -4.88
N ARG A 185 18.36 -5.60 -4.05
CA ARG A 185 18.18 -5.55 -2.60
C ARG A 185 17.04 -4.62 -2.18
N CYS A 186 16.76 -3.55 -2.94
CA CYS A 186 15.60 -2.71 -2.70
C CYS A 186 14.29 -3.51 -2.93
N PHE A 187 14.24 -4.37 -3.95
CA PHE A 187 13.10 -5.25 -4.21
C PHE A 187 12.94 -6.31 -3.13
N LEU A 188 14.05 -6.89 -2.65
CA LEU A 188 14.05 -7.84 -1.54
C LEU A 188 13.48 -7.20 -0.27
N LEU A 189 13.93 -5.99 0.08
CA LEU A 189 13.42 -5.24 1.22
C LEU A 189 11.92 -4.96 1.11
N ASN A 190 11.41 -4.69 -0.09
CA ASN A 190 9.97 -4.53 -0.28
C ASN A 190 9.22 -5.84 -0.04
N GLY A 191 9.72 -6.96 -0.56
CA GLY A 191 9.17 -8.28 -0.24
C GLY A 191 9.10 -8.53 1.28
N LEU A 192 10.18 -8.24 2.00
CA LEU A 192 10.24 -8.40 3.45
C LEU A 192 9.29 -7.44 4.20
N SER A 193 9.08 -6.22 3.68
CA SER A 193 8.18 -5.25 4.32
C SER A 193 6.72 -5.70 4.36
N TYR A 194 6.30 -6.53 3.40
CA TYR A 194 4.95 -7.12 3.40
C TYR A 194 4.73 -8.08 4.57
N LEU A 195 5.79 -8.70 5.12
CA LEU A 195 5.67 -9.54 6.33
C LEU A 195 5.18 -8.72 7.52
N ALA A 196 5.65 -7.46 7.66
CA ALA A 196 5.17 -6.58 8.72
C ALA A 196 3.68 -6.26 8.56
N VAL A 197 3.22 -6.07 7.33
CA VAL A 197 1.79 -5.86 7.01
C VAL A 197 0.98 -7.09 7.34
N LEU A 198 1.41 -8.27 6.89
CA LEU A 198 0.71 -9.53 7.14
C LEU A 198 0.64 -9.84 8.64
N ALA A 199 1.73 -9.62 9.37
CA ALA A 199 1.76 -9.77 10.84
C ALA A 199 0.81 -8.79 11.52
N ALA A 200 0.76 -7.53 11.07
CA ALA A 200 -0.16 -6.53 11.59
C ALA A 200 -1.63 -6.95 11.37
N ILE A 201 -1.98 -7.39 10.15
CA ILE A 201 -3.34 -7.85 9.82
C ILE A 201 -3.70 -9.10 10.62
N ALA A 202 -2.76 -10.04 10.82
CA ALA A 202 -2.97 -11.24 11.62
C ALA A 202 -3.24 -10.91 13.10
N ALA A 203 -2.58 -9.87 13.64
CA ALA A 203 -2.73 -9.42 15.03
C ALA A 203 -4.02 -8.60 15.27
N MET A 204 -4.71 -8.15 14.22
CA MET A 204 -5.98 -7.42 14.33
C MET A 204 -7.11 -8.35 14.82
N ARG A 205 -7.95 -7.82 15.69
CA ARG A 205 -9.16 -8.47 16.16
C ARG A 205 -10.36 -7.78 15.51
N LEU A 206 -10.73 -8.23 14.32
CA LEU A 206 -11.92 -7.74 13.64
C LEU A 206 -13.12 -8.62 14.03
N PRO A 207 -14.28 -8.03 14.35
CA PRO A 207 -15.49 -8.80 14.58
C PRO A 207 -15.87 -9.56 13.30
N PRO A 208 -16.41 -10.79 13.41
CA PRO A 208 -16.93 -11.50 12.25
C PRO A 208 -18.00 -10.63 11.58
N ARG A 209 -17.81 -10.33 10.31
CA ARG A 209 -18.81 -9.58 9.55
C ARG A 209 -20.02 -10.48 9.38
N ALA A 210 -21.19 -10.04 9.88
CA ALA A 210 -22.45 -10.65 9.50
C ALA A 210 -22.50 -10.62 7.96
N ALA A 211 -22.71 -11.80 7.35
CA ALA A 211 -22.84 -11.90 5.90
C ALA A 211 -23.82 -10.82 5.43
N ALA A 212 -23.37 -9.93 4.56
CA ALA A 212 -24.20 -8.87 4.05
C ALA A 212 -25.41 -9.55 3.38
N ALA A 213 -26.60 -9.27 3.90
CA ALA A 213 -27.82 -9.72 3.25
C ALA A 213 -27.76 -9.27 1.78
N PRO A 214 -28.15 -10.13 0.83
CA PRO A 214 -28.09 -9.78 -0.57
C PRO A 214 -28.90 -8.49 -0.76
N ARG A 215 -28.19 -7.40 -1.04
CA ARG A 215 -28.85 -6.17 -1.50
C ARG A 215 -29.52 -6.52 -2.82
N HIS A 216 -30.84 -6.72 -2.78
CA HIS A 216 -31.62 -6.79 -3.98
C HIS A 216 -31.29 -5.54 -4.80
N LEU A 217 -30.72 -5.74 -5.98
CA LEU A 217 -30.62 -4.71 -7.01
C LEU A 217 -32.07 -4.32 -7.34
N PHE A 218 -32.55 -3.24 -6.73
CA PHE A 218 -33.68 -2.57 -7.29
C PHE A 218 -33.22 -1.79 -8.52
N TRP A 219 -33.81 -2.16 -9.62
CA TRP A 219 -33.78 -1.53 -10.94
C TRP A 219 -34.17 -0.06 -10.88
#